data_0aad4abbf5f8536df4e7ea4aa014f068
#
_entry.id   0aad4abbf5f8536df4e7ea4aa014f068
#
_cell.length_a   1.000
_cell.length_b   1.000
_cell.length_c   1.000
_cell.angle_alpha   90.00
_cell.angle_beta   90.00
_cell.angle_gamma   90.00
#
_symmetry.space_group_name_H-M   'P 1'
#
loop_
_entity.id
_entity.type
_entity.pdbx_description
1 polymer ?
#
loop_
_entity_poly.entity_id
_entity_poly.type
_entity_poly.pdbx_seq_one_letter_code
_entity_poly.pdbx_strand_id
1 'polypeptide(L)'
;DVVDFGDFNFFLKILNEVKKSQDLILQSFFLKNSIDFFYINSSDIFFKGGIYFIMLEIIYNNFLNTLGGRLYYDKLRFIAGRYFISKKSYSGSRIALCLNGQLRPGWRDSIKALIDSFSHLGNIDVFIYSWDVESLWPGSGGNGAGWIRRFFYPMLNECPRELIMSNIDFSKKFPNVFGVISREFNKKIFIKDVLVLDNKIKKVILESYSKVVNRLGELKNDSKIYYGIYQVYKAMEEYEKQNNFKYDFIVRVRPDYIIEKNDIKIEDLHLLELNDIYDARYFCGLDGSLQIGRRSAMEIYMKTWVYAKENKENPYFNTYLKHFPQTCMSPGNGFLSHYVLSQWTDFLKLKVVKMNIKFSHLNHFLFDNISFPDVKNELNKDIWHIKKNKIFNEVQIGKIIDFFDLIAKKYKIISKN
;
A
#
# COMPACT_ATOMS: atom_id res chain seq x y z
N ASP A 1 3.86 7.86 -28.19
CA ASP A 1 3.30 8.80 -29.14
C ASP A 1 1.92 9.17 -28.64
N VAL A 2 1.75 10.44 -28.25
CA VAL A 2 0.48 11.02 -27.85
C VAL A 2 -0.33 11.17 -29.14
N VAL A 3 -1.37 10.38 -29.30
CA VAL A 3 -2.34 10.62 -30.38
C VAL A 3 -3.03 11.93 -30.07
N ASP A 4 -2.67 12.95 -30.80
CA ASP A 4 -3.40 14.23 -30.75
C ASP A 4 -4.78 14.01 -31.37
N PHE A 5 -5.80 13.92 -30.53
CA PHE A 5 -7.19 13.81 -30.96
C PHE A 5 -7.76 15.15 -31.48
N GLY A 6 -6.92 16.01 -32.05
CA GLY A 6 -7.33 17.32 -32.57
C GLY A 6 -8.45 17.29 -33.60
N ASP A 7 -8.62 16.18 -34.32
CA ASP A 7 -9.76 16.00 -35.25
C ASP A 7 -10.67 14.87 -34.80
N PHE A 8 -11.72 15.25 -34.08
CA PHE A 8 -12.75 14.34 -33.60
C PHE A 8 -13.43 13.55 -34.74
N ASN A 9 -13.66 14.17 -35.89
CA ASN A 9 -14.28 13.51 -37.02
C ASN A 9 -13.36 12.45 -37.64
N PHE A 10 -12.09 12.74 -37.68
CA PHE A 10 -11.08 11.78 -38.11
C PHE A 10 -11.01 10.57 -37.18
N PHE A 11 -10.99 10.80 -35.85
CA PHE A 11 -11.03 9.71 -34.87
C PHE A 11 -12.30 8.84 -35.03
N LEU A 12 -13.45 9.46 -35.17
CA LEU A 12 -14.70 8.73 -35.33
C LEU A 12 -14.73 7.92 -36.63
N LYS A 13 -14.14 8.44 -37.72
CA LYS A 13 -13.97 7.71 -38.97
C LYS A 13 -13.09 6.48 -38.77
N ILE A 14 -11.94 6.62 -38.12
CA ILE A 14 -11.04 5.48 -37.83
C ILE A 14 -11.78 4.46 -36.98
N LEU A 15 -12.46 4.88 -35.93
CA LEU A 15 -13.19 3.97 -35.03
C LEU A 15 -14.25 3.14 -35.79
N ASN A 16 -14.96 3.75 -36.74
CA ASN A 16 -15.92 3.05 -37.58
C ASN A 16 -15.25 2.04 -38.54
N GLU A 17 -14.08 2.37 -39.08
CA GLU A 17 -13.32 1.41 -39.91
C GLU A 17 -12.77 0.26 -39.04
N VAL A 18 -12.25 0.54 -37.84
CA VAL A 18 -11.81 -0.48 -36.88
C VAL A 18 -12.98 -1.41 -36.50
N LYS A 19 -14.18 -0.87 -36.29
CA LYS A 19 -15.39 -1.66 -36.03
C LYS A 19 -15.70 -2.65 -37.16
N LYS A 20 -15.51 -2.24 -38.41
CA LYS A 20 -15.75 -3.09 -39.60
C LYS A 20 -14.65 -4.10 -39.84
N SER A 21 -13.46 -3.90 -39.29
CA SER A 21 -12.32 -4.79 -39.45
C SER A 21 -12.61 -6.16 -38.81
N GLN A 22 -12.11 -7.23 -39.43
CA GLN A 22 -12.08 -8.57 -38.85
C GLN A 22 -10.79 -8.84 -38.06
N ASP A 23 -9.84 -7.90 -38.08
CA ASP A 23 -8.59 -8.03 -37.36
C ASP A 23 -8.79 -7.72 -35.86
N LEU A 24 -8.87 -8.77 -35.06
CA LEU A 24 -9.06 -8.68 -33.62
C LEU A 24 -7.86 -8.04 -32.90
N ILE A 25 -6.66 -8.13 -33.45
CA ILE A 25 -5.46 -7.51 -32.87
C ILE A 25 -5.55 -6.00 -33.05
N LEU A 26 -5.89 -5.54 -34.26
CA LEU A 26 -6.12 -4.13 -34.54
C LEU A 26 -7.24 -3.54 -33.65
N GLN A 27 -8.34 -4.25 -33.54
CA GLN A 27 -9.46 -3.83 -32.69
C GLN A 27 -9.05 -3.73 -31.21
N SER A 28 -8.33 -4.75 -30.68
CA SER A 28 -7.87 -4.77 -29.30
C SER A 28 -6.88 -3.65 -29.01
N PHE A 29 -5.93 -3.43 -29.91
CA PHE A 29 -4.94 -2.35 -29.80
C PHE A 29 -5.61 -0.97 -29.79
N PHE A 30 -6.54 -0.74 -30.69
CA PHE A 30 -7.25 0.53 -30.79
C PHE A 30 -8.15 0.79 -29.58
N LEU A 31 -8.92 -0.23 -29.14
CA LEU A 31 -9.75 -0.14 -27.94
C LEU A 31 -8.91 0.20 -26.72
N LYS A 32 -7.80 -0.52 -26.52
CA LYS A 32 -6.92 -0.30 -25.36
C LYS A 32 -6.44 1.16 -25.30
N ASN A 33 -5.88 1.67 -26.39
CA ASN A 33 -5.30 3.02 -26.40
C ASN A 33 -6.38 4.10 -26.26
N SER A 34 -7.51 3.92 -26.92
CA SER A 34 -8.63 4.87 -26.83
C SER A 34 -9.28 4.88 -25.46
N ILE A 35 -9.51 3.72 -24.86
CA ILE A 35 -10.09 3.60 -23.52
C ILE A 35 -9.13 4.19 -22.48
N ASP A 36 -7.81 3.90 -22.57
CA ASP A 36 -6.82 4.46 -21.64
C ASP A 36 -6.76 5.99 -21.77
N PHE A 37 -6.84 6.53 -22.98
CA PHE A 37 -6.90 7.98 -23.18
C PHE A 37 -8.14 8.61 -22.53
N PHE A 38 -9.34 8.10 -22.78
CA PHE A 38 -10.55 8.62 -22.19
C PHE A 38 -10.64 8.39 -20.68
N TYR A 39 -10.04 7.32 -20.19
CA TYR A 39 -9.95 7.05 -18.75
C TYR A 39 -9.15 8.13 -18.02
N ILE A 40 -8.08 8.62 -18.64
CA ILE A 40 -7.23 9.68 -18.07
C ILE A 40 -7.85 11.07 -18.26
N ASN A 41 -8.36 11.36 -19.45
CA ASN A 41 -8.74 12.70 -19.84
C ASN A 41 -10.24 13.02 -19.66
N SER A 42 -11.08 12.04 -19.33
CA SER A 42 -12.53 12.13 -19.00
C SER A 42 -13.25 13.27 -19.77
N SER A 43 -13.18 13.26 -21.10
CA SER A 43 -13.72 14.35 -21.90
C SER A 43 -15.18 14.11 -22.29
N ASP A 44 -15.98 15.19 -22.34
CA ASP A 44 -17.34 15.18 -22.88
C ASP A 44 -17.42 14.66 -24.33
N ILE A 45 -16.29 14.71 -25.03
CA ILE A 45 -16.10 14.19 -26.39
C ILE A 45 -16.43 12.70 -26.49
N PHE A 46 -16.15 11.93 -25.43
CA PHE A 46 -16.39 10.49 -25.41
C PHE A 46 -17.85 10.10 -25.69
N PHE A 47 -18.80 10.92 -25.30
CA PHE A 47 -20.24 10.71 -25.58
C PHE A 47 -20.74 11.42 -26.83
N LYS A 48 -19.95 12.34 -27.38
CA LYS A 48 -20.27 12.96 -28.68
C LYS A 48 -20.07 11.94 -29.81
N GLY A 49 -20.91 11.98 -30.80
CA GLY A 49 -20.80 11.10 -31.98
C GLY A 49 -20.96 9.61 -31.71
N GLY A 50 -21.39 9.22 -30.51
CA GLY A 50 -21.64 7.82 -30.19
C GLY A 50 -20.41 6.96 -29.97
N ILE A 51 -19.21 7.53 -29.72
CA ILE A 51 -17.95 6.81 -29.52
C ILE A 51 -18.11 5.71 -28.46
N TYR A 52 -18.72 6.03 -27.33
CA TYR A 52 -18.99 5.07 -26.27
C TYR A 52 -19.72 3.83 -26.77
N PHE A 53 -20.80 4.06 -27.53
CA PHE A 53 -21.63 2.95 -28.04
C PHE A 53 -20.90 2.11 -29.08
N ILE A 54 -20.08 2.74 -29.95
CA ILE A 54 -19.29 2.02 -30.96
C ILE A 54 -18.24 1.12 -30.26
N MET A 55 -17.53 1.65 -29.25
CA MET A 55 -16.57 0.86 -28.48
C MET A 55 -17.24 -0.29 -27.73
N LEU A 56 -18.41 -0.01 -27.13
CA LEU A 56 -19.19 -1.01 -26.42
C LEU A 56 -19.61 -2.14 -27.37
N GLU A 57 -20.06 -1.80 -28.57
CA GLU A 57 -20.44 -2.78 -29.60
C GLU A 57 -19.27 -3.66 -30.04
N ILE A 58 -18.08 -3.07 -30.26
CA ILE A 58 -16.87 -3.85 -30.58
C ILE A 58 -16.56 -4.84 -29.44
N ILE A 59 -16.66 -4.41 -28.19
CA ILE A 59 -16.39 -5.28 -27.03
C ILE A 59 -17.42 -6.41 -26.96
N TYR A 60 -18.73 -6.10 -27.10
CA TYR A 60 -19.78 -7.10 -27.05
C TYR A 60 -19.67 -8.15 -28.13
N ASN A 61 -19.38 -7.73 -29.35
CA ASN A 61 -19.32 -8.64 -30.48
C ASN A 61 -18.09 -9.53 -30.46
N ASN A 62 -16.93 -9.02 -30.02
CA ASN A 62 -15.67 -9.70 -30.27
C ASN A 62 -14.88 -10.07 -29.01
N PHE A 63 -15.09 -9.40 -27.88
CA PHE A 63 -14.22 -9.51 -26.72
C PHE A 63 -14.92 -9.83 -25.38
N LEU A 64 -16.24 -9.76 -25.28
CA LEU A 64 -16.95 -9.86 -24.00
C LEU A 64 -16.62 -11.16 -23.23
N ASN A 65 -16.40 -12.26 -23.94
CA ASN A 65 -16.08 -13.55 -23.36
C ASN A 65 -14.58 -13.73 -23.07
N THR A 66 -13.75 -12.73 -23.35
CA THR A 66 -12.33 -12.75 -23.04
C THR A 66 -12.05 -11.97 -21.76
N LEU A 67 -10.94 -12.29 -21.07
CA LEU A 67 -10.49 -11.52 -19.90
C LEU A 67 -10.23 -10.05 -20.26
N GLY A 68 -9.56 -9.80 -21.39
CA GLY A 68 -9.27 -8.45 -21.88
C GLY A 68 -10.55 -7.64 -22.18
N GLY A 69 -11.54 -8.28 -22.79
CA GLY A 69 -12.82 -7.62 -23.08
C GLY A 69 -13.61 -7.24 -21.84
N ARG A 70 -13.58 -8.06 -20.81
CA ARG A 70 -14.18 -7.71 -19.50
C ARG A 70 -13.51 -6.50 -18.87
N LEU A 71 -12.18 -6.42 -18.94
CA LEU A 71 -11.42 -5.26 -18.45
C LEU A 71 -11.75 -3.98 -19.25
N TYR A 72 -11.90 -4.09 -20.56
CA TYR A 72 -12.32 -2.96 -21.40
C TYR A 72 -13.74 -2.50 -21.08
N TYR A 73 -14.65 -3.43 -20.89
CA TYR A 73 -16.02 -3.15 -20.49
C TYR A 73 -16.10 -2.41 -19.15
N ASP A 74 -15.38 -2.90 -18.14
CA ASP A 74 -15.33 -2.28 -16.82
C ASP A 74 -14.77 -0.86 -16.87
N LYS A 75 -13.71 -0.62 -17.66
CA LYS A 75 -13.16 0.73 -17.88
C LYS A 75 -14.14 1.64 -18.59
N LEU A 76 -14.82 1.16 -19.64
CA LEU A 76 -15.83 1.96 -20.35
C LEU A 76 -16.99 2.34 -19.44
N ARG A 77 -17.47 1.40 -18.64
CA ARG A 77 -18.53 1.65 -17.65
C ARG A 77 -18.10 2.70 -16.62
N PHE A 78 -16.84 2.64 -16.19
CA PHE A 78 -16.28 3.63 -15.28
C PHE A 78 -16.24 5.05 -15.90
N ILE A 79 -15.77 5.17 -17.15
CA ILE A 79 -15.75 6.46 -17.87
C ILE A 79 -17.18 7.02 -18.03
N ALA A 80 -18.12 6.16 -18.43
CA ALA A 80 -19.53 6.55 -18.56
C ALA A 80 -20.12 7.01 -17.23
N GLY A 81 -19.84 6.28 -16.16
CA GLY A 81 -20.28 6.64 -14.83
C GLY A 81 -19.74 8.01 -14.39
N ARG A 82 -18.46 8.30 -14.59
CA ARG A 82 -17.89 9.63 -14.30
C ARG A 82 -18.65 10.75 -15.01
N TYR A 83 -18.96 10.56 -16.28
CA TYR A 83 -19.68 11.56 -17.06
C TYR A 83 -21.09 11.84 -16.52
N PHE A 84 -21.87 10.79 -16.21
CA PHE A 84 -23.22 10.94 -15.71
C PHE A 84 -23.28 11.42 -14.26
N ILE A 85 -22.29 11.01 -13.45
CA ILE A 85 -22.20 11.36 -12.03
C ILE A 85 -21.69 12.79 -11.84
N SER A 86 -20.77 13.28 -12.68
CA SER A 86 -20.26 14.65 -12.59
C SER A 86 -21.35 15.73 -12.72
N LYS A 87 -22.52 15.37 -13.23
CA LYS A 87 -23.71 16.26 -13.31
C LYS A 87 -24.55 16.27 -12.03
N LYS A 88 -24.29 15.41 -11.06
CA LYS A 88 -24.97 15.39 -9.76
C LYS A 88 -24.08 16.05 -8.71
N SER A 89 -24.65 16.95 -7.92
CA SER A 89 -23.96 17.48 -6.74
C SER A 89 -23.91 16.40 -5.66
N TYR A 90 -22.73 15.96 -5.30
CA TYR A 90 -22.47 15.00 -4.19
C TYR A 90 -22.02 15.72 -2.92
N SER A 91 -22.57 16.93 -2.67
CA SER A 91 -22.32 17.64 -1.43
C SER A 91 -22.88 16.85 -0.26
N GLY A 92 -22.01 16.46 0.67
CA GLY A 92 -22.42 15.85 1.93
C GLY A 92 -22.00 14.40 2.16
N SER A 93 -21.27 13.75 1.24
CA SER A 93 -20.73 12.40 1.51
C SER A 93 -19.80 12.41 2.71
N ARG A 94 -20.01 11.46 3.62
CA ARG A 94 -19.17 11.27 4.81
C ARG A 94 -18.14 10.20 4.56
N ILE A 95 -16.88 10.52 4.84
CA ILE A 95 -15.75 9.64 4.60
C ILE A 95 -15.01 9.38 5.90
N ALA A 96 -14.78 8.10 6.21
CA ALA A 96 -13.89 7.71 7.28
C ALA A 96 -12.47 7.47 6.74
N LEU A 97 -11.48 8.20 7.24
CA LEU A 97 -10.06 7.93 6.99
C LEU A 97 -9.50 7.10 8.15
N CYS A 98 -9.29 5.83 7.92
CA CYS A 98 -8.82 4.85 8.88
C CYS A 98 -7.31 4.61 8.74
N LEU A 99 -6.52 5.15 9.65
CA LEU A 99 -5.07 4.97 9.69
C LEU A 99 -4.71 3.84 10.64
N ASN A 100 -4.09 2.78 10.15
CA ASN A 100 -3.61 1.70 11.01
C ASN A 100 -2.22 1.21 10.63
N GLY A 101 -1.38 1.04 11.62
CA GLY A 101 -0.01 0.56 11.46
C GLY A 101 0.91 1.12 12.53
N GLN A 102 2.19 0.76 12.45
CA GLN A 102 3.22 1.27 13.32
C GLN A 102 3.50 2.75 13.00
N LEU A 103 3.43 3.60 14.00
CA LEU A 103 3.90 4.99 13.89
C LEU A 103 5.44 4.98 13.90
N ARG A 104 6.01 5.58 12.86
CA ARG A 104 7.46 5.68 12.64
C ARG A 104 7.90 7.13 12.83
N PRO A 105 9.20 7.41 13.03
CA PRO A 105 9.70 8.79 13.05
C PRO A 105 9.13 9.61 11.88
N GLY A 106 8.75 10.86 12.15
CA GLY A 106 8.06 11.69 11.15
C GLY A 106 6.55 11.43 11.02
N TRP A 107 5.97 10.54 11.84
CA TRP A 107 4.55 10.18 11.77
C TRP A 107 3.59 11.38 11.88
N ARG A 108 4.00 12.45 12.60
CA ARG A 108 3.18 13.65 12.73
C ARG A 108 2.92 14.30 11.39
N ASP A 109 3.98 14.49 10.62
CA ASP A 109 3.89 15.13 9.29
C ASP A 109 3.21 14.18 8.29
N SER A 110 3.49 12.89 8.40
CA SER A 110 2.85 11.88 7.57
C SER A 110 1.33 11.83 7.77
N ILE A 111 0.85 11.84 9.03
CA ILE A 111 -0.59 11.86 9.32
C ILE A 111 -1.25 13.13 8.76
N LYS A 112 -0.65 14.30 8.97
CA LYS A 112 -1.16 15.56 8.41
C LYS A 112 -1.24 15.49 6.88
N ALA A 113 -0.15 15.07 6.22
CA ALA A 113 -0.10 14.94 4.78
C ALA A 113 -1.15 13.95 4.24
N LEU A 114 -1.42 12.85 4.95
CA LEU A 114 -2.48 11.91 4.58
C LEU A 114 -3.87 12.55 4.72
N ILE A 115 -4.13 13.26 5.81
CA ILE A 115 -5.40 13.98 5.99
C ILE A 115 -5.61 14.99 4.87
N ASP A 116 -4.59 15.78 4.55
CA ASP A 116 -4.64 16.80 3.48
C ASP A 116 -4.89 16.15 2.11
N SER A 117 -4.20 15.03 1.84
CA SER A 117 -4.31 14.31 0.57
C SER A 117 -5.71 13.78 0.26
N PHE A 118 -6.54 13.55 1.27
CA PHE A 118 -7.92 13.08 1.08
C PHE A 118 -8.97 14.14 1.38
N SER A 119 -8.61 15.31 1.92
CA SER A 119 -9.56 16.35 2.34
C SER A 119 -10.41 16.90 1.20
N HIS A 120 -9.93 16.82 -0.03
CA HIS A 120 -10.68 17.25 -1.23
C HIS A 120 -11.88 16.34 -1.56
N LEU A 121 -11.98 15.16 -0.98
CA LEU A 121 -13.08 14.22 -1.24
C LEU A 121 -14.37 14.59 -0.49
N GLY A 122 -14.31 15.47 0.53
CA GLY A 122 -15.50 15.91 1.28
C GLY A 122 -15.31 15.94 2.79
N ASN A 123 -16.38 15.63 3.53
CA ASN A 123 -16.36 15.60 4.99
C ASN A 123 -15.61 14.36 5.49
N ILE A 124 -14.38 14.56 5.99
CA ILE A 124 -13.53 13.47 6.46
C ILE A 124 -13.45 13.49 7.97
N ASP A 125 -13.71 12.33 8.58
CA ASP A 125 -13.38 12.02 9.97
C ASP A 125 -12.26 10.97 10.03
N VAL A 126 -11.29 11.19 10.91
CA VAL A 126 -10.06 10.38 11.00
C VAL A 126 -10.07 9.48 12.22
N PHE A 127 -9.73 8.22 12.01
CA PHE A 127 -9.60 7.19 13.05
C PHE A 127 -8.20 6.61 12.99
N ILE A 128 -7.55 6.46 14.13
CA ILE A 128 -6.16 6.02 14.19
C ILE A 128 -6.03 4.85 15.16
N TYR A 129 -5.39 3.78 14.69
CA TYR A 129 -4.94 2.69 15.53
C TYR A 129 -3.43 2.47 15.34
N SER A 130 -2.68 2.42 16.43
CA SER A 130 -1.27 2.08 16.44
C SER A 130 -0.85 1.42 17.76
N TRP A 131 0.40 0.94 17.79
CA TRP A 131 1.06 0.63 19.04
C TRP A 131 1.44 1.93 19.77
N ASP A 132 1.54 1.88 21.08
CA ASP A 132 1.83 3.02 21.95
C ASP A 132 3.30 3.47 21.96
N VAL A 133 4.07 2.94 21.03
CA VAL A 133 5.51 3.24 20.86
C VAL A 133 5.82 3.60 19.41
N GLU A 134 6.70 4.56 19.24
CA GLU A 134 7.33 4.87 17.95
C GLU A 134 8.41 3.84 17.69
N SER A 135 8.42 3.22 16.49
CA SER A 135 9.41 2.22 16.13
C SER A 135 10.07 2.54 14.79
N LEU A 136 11.39 2.49 14.79
CA LEU A 136 12.23 2.65 13.61
C LEU A 136 12.35 1.37 12.78
N TRP A 137 12.07 0.21 13.39
CA TRP A 137 12.32 -1.07 12.76
C TRP A 137 11.55 -1.21 11.43
N PRO A 138 12.27 -1.36 10.29
CA PRO A 138 11.62 -1.44 8.96
C PRO A 138 10.86 -2.76 8.76
N GLY A 139 10.82 -3.62 9.78
CA GLY A 139 10.32 -4.97 9.70
C GLY A 139 11.34 -5.92 9.05
N SER A 140 11.32 -7.17 9.46
CA SER A 140 12.08 -8.21 8.78
C SER A 140 11.43 -8.49 7.43
N GLY A 141 11.89 -7.87 6.37
CA GLY A 141 11.38 -8.10 5.01
C GLY A 141 11.66 -9.50 4.46
N GLY A 142 11.45 -10.55 5.28
CA GLY A 142 11.71 -11.93 4.93
C GLY A 142 13.20 -12.34 5.05
N ASN A 143 13.50 -13.59 4.74
CA ASN A 143 14.88 -14.15 4.80
C ASN A 143 15.77 -13.74 3.62
N GLY A 144 15.32 -12.83 2.78
CA GLY A 144 16.07 -12.38 1.61
C GLY A 144 16.86 -11.09 1.81
N ALA A 145 17.59 -10.66 0.80
CA ALA A 145 18.27 -9.37 0.74
C ALA A 145 17.32 -8.16 0.82
N GLY A 146 16.01 -8.37 0.85
CA GLY A 146 15.01 -7.31 0.86
C GLY A 146 15.05 -6.40 2.09
N TRP A 147 15.46 -6.92 3.26
CA TRP A 147 15.61 -6.11 4.46
C TRP A 147 16.85 -5.18 4.36
N ILE A 148 17.96 -5.64 3.79
CA ILE A 148 19.17 -4.84 3.54
C ILE A 148 18.84 -3.66 2.63
N ARG A 149 17.98 -3.85 1.62
CA ARG A 149 17.53 -2.76 0.76
C ARG A 149 16.81 -1.67 1.54
N ARG A 150 16.01 -2.06 2.53
CA ARG A 150 15.33 -1.10 3.41
C ARG A 150 16.29 -0.45 4.40
N PHE A 151 17.31 -1.19 4.81
CA PHE A 151 18.27 -0.78 5.81
C PHE A 151 19.30 0.21 5.26
N PHE A 152 19.90 -0.08 4.10
CA PHE A 152 20.92 0.79 3.49
C PHE A 152 20.38 1.76 2.43
N TYR A 153 19.06 1.83 2.23
CA TYR A 153 18.51 2.90 1.41
C TYR A 153 18.81 4.26 2.09
N PRO A 154 19.21 5.33 1.37
CA PRO A 154 19.32 5.45 -0.09
C PRO A 154 20.70 5.05 -0.66
N MET A 155 21.59 4.47 0.13
CA MET A 155 22.97 4.14 -0.26
C MET A 155 23.13 2.70 -0.76
N LEU A 156 22.05 2.10 -1.25
CA LEU A 156 22.06 0.72 -1.68
C LEU A 156 23.01 0.45 -2.85
N ASN A 157 23.17 1.43 -3.75
CA ASN A 157 24.03 1.29 -4.93
C ASN A 157 25.51 1.21 -4.57
N GLU A 158 25.89 1.81 -3.43
CA GLU A 158 27.26 1.80 -2.90
C GLU A 158 27.49 0.64 -1.94
N CYS A 159 26.42 -0.10 -1.57
CA CYS A 159 26.49 -1.17 -0.61
C CYS A 159 27.31 -2.37 -1.17
N PRO A 160 28.39 -2.79 -0.49
CA PRO A 160 29.19 -3.92 -0.93
C PRO A 160 28.39 -5.23 -0.87
N ARG A 161 28.66 -6.13 -1.81
CA ARG A 161 27.96 -7.42 -1.91
C ARG A 161 28.07 -8.25 -0.63
N GLU A 162 29.15 -8.07 0.11
CA GLU A 162 29.42 -8.71 1.39
C GLU A 162 28.37 -8.41 2.46
N LEU A 163 27.67 -7.29 2.35
CA LEU A 163 26.57 -6.90 3.25
C LEU A 163 25.19 -7.30 2.73
N ILE A 164 25.09 -7.71 1.44
CA ILE A 164 23.80 -8.10 0.84
C ILE A 164 23.49 -9.54 1.24
N MET A 165 22.86 -9.69 2.40
CA MET A 165 22.52 -11.00 2.98
C MET A 165 21.17 -10.96 3.71
N SER A 166 20.71 -12.07 4.24
CA SER A 166 19.52 -12.13 5.09
C SER A 166 19.74 -11.43 6.43
N ASN A 167 18.64 -11.01 7.08
CA ASN A 167 18.72 -10.46 8.44
C ASN A 167 19.32 -11.46 9.44
N ILE A 168 19.05 -12.76 9.25
CA ILE A 168 19.60 -13.82 10.10
C ILE A 168 21.13 -13.93 9.92
N ASP A 169 21.60 -13.92 8.66
CA ASP A 169 23.02 -13.98 8.38
C ASP A 169 23.74 -12.71 8.84
N PHE A 170 23.09 -11.55 8.66
CA PHE A 170 23.64 -10.29 9.14
C PHE A 170 23.75 -10.27 10.67
N SER A 171 22.71 -10.68 11.38
CA SER A 171 22.75 -10.76 12.85
C SER A 171 23.79 -11.72 13.39
N LYS A 172 24.12 -12.79 12.64
CA LYS A 172 25.20 -13.72 12.99
C LYS A 172 26.59 -13.17 12.72
N LYS A 173 26.77 -12.45 11.59
CA LYS A 173 28.08 -11.93 11.17
C LYS A 173 28.40 -10.57 11.80
N PHE A 174 27.39 -9.77 12.05
CA PHE A 174 27.47 -8.41 12.63
C PHE A 174 26.53 -8.26 13.83
N PRO A 175 26.70 -9.09 14.89
CA PRO A 175 25.78 -9.12 16.03
C PRO A 175 25.73 -7.79 16.79
N ASN A 176 26.87 -7.10 16.92
CA ASN A 176 26.94 -5.84 17.65
C ASN A 176 26.27 -4.69 16.87
N VAL A 177 26.58 -4.56 15.58
CA VAL A 177 25.91 -3.60 14.68
C VAL A 177 24.41 -3.89 14.63
N PHE A 178 24.04 -5.16 14.47
CA PHE A 178 22.63 -5.56 14.44
C PHE A 178 21.92 -5.20 15.76
N GLY A 179 22.60 -5.36 16.89
CA GLY A 179 22.07 -4.98 18.21
C GLY A 179 21.78 -3.49 18.33
N VAL A 180 22.65 -2.62 17.80
CA VAL A 180 22.41 -1.16 17.77
C VAL A 180 21.24 -0.81 16.87
N ILE A 181 21.20 -1.42 15.70
CA ILE A 181 20.21 -1.11 14.66
C ILE A 181 18.83 -1.65 15.04
N SER A 182 18.78 -2.83 15.67
CA SER A 182 17.54 -3.48 16.08
C SER A 182 17.00 -2.97 17.42
N ARG A 183 17.72 -2.09 18.11
CA ARG A 183 17.18 -1.43 19.29
C ARG A 183 15.86 -0.78 18.93
N GLU A 184 14.79 -1.30 19.50
CA GLU A 184 13.50 -0.62 19.46
C GLU A 184 13.69 0.72 20.16
N PHE A 185 13.64 1.80 19.39
CA PHE A 185 13.52 3.12 19.96
C PHE A 185 12.10 3.25 20.50
N ASN A 186 11.93 2.80 21.73
CA ASN A 186 10.63 2.79 22.41
C ASN A 186 10.27 4.18 22.92
N LYS A 187 10.17 5.14 22.00
CA LYS A 187 9.61 6.44 22.34
C LYS A 187 8.09 6.28 22.48
N LYS A 188 7.61 6.40 23.71
CA LYS A 188 6.18 6.29 23.99
C LYS A 188 5.40 7.40 23.31
N ILE A 189 4.28 7.03 22.72
CA ILE A 189 3.34 7.95 22.08
C ILE A 189 2.12 8.07 22.99
N PHE A 190 1.63 9.29 23.16
CA PHE A 190 0.43 9.55 23.93
C PHE A 190 -0.72 9.95 23.02
N ILE A 191 -1.94 9.53 23.37
CA ILE A 191 -3.16 9.84 22.61
C ILE A 191 -3.30 11.35 22.38
N LYS A 192 -3.00 12.17 23.37
CA LYS A 192 -3.04 13.64 23.28
C LYS A 192 -2.14 14.19 22.17
N ASP A 193 -0.96 13.59 21.97
CA ASP A 193 0.01 14.03 20.96
C ASP A 193 -0.48 13.76 19.52
N VAL A 194 -1.40 12.83 19.38
CA VAL A 194 -2.02 12.49 18.09
C VAL A 194 -3.26 13.34 17.86
N LEU A 195 -4.12 13.50 18.88
CA LEU A 195 -5.36 14.28 18.77
C LEU A 195 -5.15 15.75 18.42
N VAL A 196 -4.04 16.35 18.87
CA VAL A 196 -3.73 17.76 18.59
C VAL A 196 -3.27 18.03 17.15
N LEU A 197 -3.04 16.99 16.34
CA LEU A 197 -2.53 17.17 14.97
C LEU A 197 -3.58 17.78 14.04
N ASP A 198 -4.84 17.38 14.18
CA ASP A 198 -5.93 17.85 13.34
C ASP A 198 -7.28 17.63 14.04
N ASN A 199 -8.22 18.56 13.91
CA ASN A 199 -9.57 18.51 14.49
C ASN A 199 -10.48 17.45 13.84
N LYS A 200 -10.10 16.94 12.65
CA LYS A 200 -10.77 15.83 11.97
C LYS A 200 -10.50 14.50 12.65
N ILE A 201 -9.50 14.38 13.52
CA ILE A 201 -9.20 13.16 14.28
C ILE A 201 -10.26 12.98 15.37
N LYS A 202 -11.13 11.99 15.18
CA LYS A 202 -12.26 11.72 16.09
C LYS A 202 -11.93 10.69 17.16
N LYS A 203 -11.08 9.72 16.83
CA LYS A 203 -10.70 8.67 17.77
C LYS A 203 -9.31 8.12 17.50
N VAL A 204 -8.55 7.93 18.58
CA VAL A 204 -7.20 7.36 18.58
C VAL A 204 -7.16 6.19 19.56
N ILE A 205 -6.67 5.05 19.10
CA ILE A 205 -6.38 3.89 19.94
C ILE A 205 -4.88 3.61 19.87
N LEU A 206 -4.21 3.71 21.00
CA LEU A 206 -2.82 3.30 21.16
C LEU A 206 -2.77 2.13 22.15
N GLU A 207 -2.34 0.97 21.68
CA GLU A 207 -2.24 -0.23 22.52
C GLU A 207 -0.78 -0.60 22.80
N SER A 208 -0.51 -1.02 24.02
CA SER A 208 0.76 -1.67 24.35
C SER A 208 0.78 -3.08 23.78
N TYR A 209 1.82 -3.42 23.02
CA TYR A 209 1.97 -4.76 22.47
C TYR A 209 1.99 -5.85 23.55
N SER A 210 2.63 -5.59 24.70
CA SER A 210 2.64 -6.53 25.83
C SER A 210 1.24 -6.83 26.37
N LYS A 211 0.36 -5.82 26.46
CA LYS A 211 -1.04 -6.02 26.89
C LYS A 211 -1.82 -6.87 25.88
N VAL A 212 -1.55 -6.68 24.58
CA VAL A 212 -2.18 -7.47 23.52
C VAL A 212 -1.70 -8.92 23.57
N VAL A 213 -0.40 -9.14 23.76
CA VAL A 213 0.20 -10.48 23.92
C VAL A 213 -0.39 -11.20 25.13
N ASN A 214 -0.54 -10.52 26.27
CA ASN A 214 -1.14 -11.11 27.46
C ASN A 214 -2.61 -11.54 27.25
N ARG A 215 -3.34 -10.83 26.39
CA ARG A 215 -4.75 -11.11 26.10
C ARG A 215 -4.96 -12.14 24.99
N LEU A 216 -4.13 -12.14 23.94
CA LEU A 216 -4.35 -12.88 22.71
C LEU A 216 -3.24 -13.90 22.40
N GLY A 217 -2.16 -13.90 23.16
CA GLY A 217 -0.93 -14.58 22.82
C GLY A 217 -0.09 -13.78 21.82
N GLU A 218 1.10 -14.29 21.50
CA GLU A 218 2.00 -13.66 20.56
C GLU A 218 1.41 -13.63 19.14
N LEU A 219 1.34 -12.46 18.55
CA LEU A 219 0.83 -12.26 17.20
C LEU A 219 1.98 -12.31 16.20
N LYS A 220 1.84 -13.13 15.18
CA LYS A 220 2.70 -13.08 13.98
C LYS A 220 2.52 -11.73 13.29
N ASN A 221 3.52 -11.30 12.51
CA ASN A 221 3.48 -9.99 11.84
C ASN A 221 2.22 -9.77 10.99
N ASP A 222 1.78 -10.81 10.28
CA ASP A 222 0.55 -10.78 9.47
C ASP A 222 -0.69 -10.58 10.34
N SER A 223 -0.74 -11.29 11.46
CA SER A 223 -1.84 -11.16 12.43
C SER A 223 -1.92 -9.77 13.04
N LYS A 224 -0.78 -9.08 13.24
CA LYS A 224 -0.73 -7.68 13.70
C LYS A 224 -1.40 -6.74 12.72
N ILE A 225 -1.22 -6.99 11.42
CA ILE A 225 -1.85 -6.18 10.36
C ILE A 225 -3.37 -6.31 10.42
N TYR A 226 -3.89 -7.53 10.41
CA TYR A 226 -5.34 -7.78 10.45
C TYR A 226 -5.99 -7.28 11.75
N TYR A 227 -5.30 -7.50 12.84
CA TYR A 227 -5.74 -7.00 14.14
C TYR A 227 -5.84 -5.47 14.13
N GLY A 228 -4.82 -4.77 13.64
CA GLY A 228 -4.82 -3.31 13.56
C GLY A 228 -5.90 -2.75 12.62
N ILE A 229 -6.14 -3.42 11.48
CA ILE A 229 -7.24 -3.07 10.56
C ILE A 229 -8.59 -3.20 11.28
N TYR A 230 -8.78 -4.27 12.04
CA TYR A 230 -10.03 -4.49 12.77
C TYR A 230 -10.21 -3.50 13.92
N GLN A 231 -9.15 -3.13 14.64
CA GLN A 231 -9.25 -2.17 15.74
C GLN A 231 -9.61 -0.77 15.27
N VAL A 232 -9.03 -0.30 14.16
CA VAL A 232 -9.41 1.00 13.60
C VAL A 232 -10.85 0.99 13.06
N TYR A 233 -11.29 -0.14 12.48
CA TYR A 233 -12.69 -0.33 12.10
C TYR A 233 -13.63 -0.21 13.29
N LYS A 234 -13.31 -0.89 14.40
CA LYS A 234 -14.12 -0.78 15.64
C LYS A 234 -14.19 0.65 16.15
N ALA A 235 -13.08 1.37 16.15
CA ALA A 235 -13.06 2.76 16.58
C ALA A 235 -14.02 3.62 15.76
N MET A 236 -14.03 3.45 14.45
CA MET A 236 -14.94 4.11 13.53
C MET A 236 -16.40 3.68 13.76
N GLU A 237 -16.66 2.37 13.86
CA GLU A 237 -18.01 1.83 14.07
C GLU A 237 -18.64 2.30 15.39
N GLU A 238 -17.84 2.39 16.44
CA GLU A 238 -18.28 2.94 17.73
C GLU A 238 -18.66 4.42 17.62
N TYR A 239 -17.90 5.20 16.86
CA TYR A 239 -18.20 6.60 16.59
C TYR A 239 -19.47 6.76 15.76
N GLU A 240 -19.68 5.92 14.74
CA GLU A 240 -20.94 5.85 13.97
C GLU A 240 -22.14 5.62 14.89
N LYS A 241 -22.02 4.64 15.79
CA LYS A 241 -23.10 4.29 16.73
C LYS A 241 -23.40 5.42 17.73
N GLN A 242 -22.37 6.07 18.27
CA GLN A 242 -22.51 7.17 19.22
C GLN A 242 -23.17 8.41 18.59
N ASN A 243 -22.98 8.62 17.29
CA ASN A 243 -23.49 9.80 16.57
C ASN A 243 -24.67 9.47 15.65
N ASN A 244 -25.18 8.23 15.69
CA ASN A 244 -26.35 7.77 14.93
C ASN A 244 -26.29 8.04 13.41
N PHE A 245 -25.16 7.69 12.79
CA PHE A 245 -25.01 7.74 11.34
C PHE A 245 -24.09 6.63 10.82
N LYS A 246 -23.92 6.55 9.52
CA LYS A 246 -22.93 5.69 8.85
C LYS A 246 -22.14 6.49 7.84
N TYR A 247 -20.84 6.13 7.66
CA TYR A 247 -20.03 6.66 6.58
C TYR A 247 -20.48 6.07 5.24
N ASP A 248 -20.39 6.86 4.18
CA ASP A 248 -20.64 6.39 2.82
C ASP A 248 -19.44 5.60 2.29
N PHE A 249 -18.25 6.10 2.57
CA PHE A 249 -16.98 5.53 2.13
C PHE A 249 -15.97 5.44 3.26
N ILE A 250 -15.09 4.45 3.14
CA ILE A 250 -13.95 4.29 4.04
C ILE A 250 -12.67 4.26 3.21
N VAL A 251 -11.72 5.09 3.60
CA VAL A 251 -10.33 5.06 3.14
C VAL A 251 -9.50 4.43 4.23
N ARG A 252 -8.85 3.33 3.96
CA ARG A 252 -7.89 2.72 4.86
C ARG A 252 -6.49 2.87 4.31
N VAL A 253 -5.57 3.44 5.10
CA VAL A 253 -4.17 3.62 4.69
C VAL A 253 -3.24 3.43 5.89
N ARG A 254 -2.01 3.03 5.61
CA ARG A 254 -0.96 2.96 6.63
C ARG A 254 -0.39 4.35 6.89
N PRO A 255 -0.08 4.68 8.16
CA PRO A 255 0.44 6.00 8.53
C PRO A 255 1.88 6.26 8.05
N ASP A 256 2.59 5.25 7.54
CA ASP A 256 3.95 5.35 6.99
C ASP A 256 3.98 5.46 5.45
N TYR A 257 2.91 5.97 4.84
CA TYR A 257 2.83 6.26 3.41
C TYR A 257 2.80 7.75 3.14
N ILE A 258 3.42 8.13 2.03
CA ILE A 258 3.32 9.47 1.43
C ILE A 258 2.51 9.32 0.15
N ILE A 259 1.45 10.10 0.03
CA ILE A 259 0.70 10.22 -1.22
C ILE A 259 1.38 11.29 -2.06
N GLU A 260 1.98 10.88 -3.17
CA GLU A 260 2.65 11.80 -4.11
C GLU A 260 1.63 12.46 -5.05
N LYS A 261 0.60 11.71 -5.42
CA LYS A 261 -0.46 12.17 -6.29
C LYS A 261 -1.76 11.42 -6.00
N ASN A 262 -2.83 12.18 -5.77
CA ASN A 262 -4.17 11.64 -5.58
C ASN A 262 -5.14 12.35 -6.54
N ASP A 263 -5.47 11.68 -7.62
CA ASP A 263 -6.40 12.17 -8.65
C ASP A 263 -7.83 11.62 -8.46
N ILE A 264 -8.08 10.88 -7.38
CA ILE A 264 -9.41 10.34 -7.09
C ILE A 264 -10.35 11.48 -6.74
N LYS A 265 -11.54 11.47 -7.36
CA LYS A 265 -12.61 12.41 -7.09
C LYS A 265 -13.72 11.71 -6.31
N ILE A 266 -14.57 12.49 -5.65
CA ILE A 266 -15.72 11.94 -4.92
C ILE A 266 -16.67 11.19 -5.87
N GLU A 267 -16.78 11.63 -7.12
CA GLU A 267 -17.56 10.98 -8.16
C GLU A 267 -17.06 9.57 -8.44
N ASP A 268 -15.74 9.35 -8.40
CA ASP A 268 -15.13 8.02 -8.60
C ASP A 268 -15.54 7.06 -7.50
N LEU A 269 -15.65 7.55 -6.27
CA LEU A 269 -16.12 6.74 -5.14
C LEU A 269 -17.58 6.34 -5.28
N HIS A 270 -18.41 7.22 -5.83
CA HIS A 270 -19.81 6.92 -6.10
C HIS A 270 -20.02 5.90 -7.24
N LEU A 271 -18.99 5.68 -8.08
CA LEU A 271 -19.00 4.64 -9.11
C LEU A 271 -18.73 3.23 -8.58
N LEU A 272 -18.16 3.13 -7.39
CA LEU A 272 -17.92 1.84 -6.77
C LEU A 272 -19.24 1.11 -6.54
N GLU A 273 -19.27 -0.16 -6.88
CA GLU A 273 -20.36 -1.06 -6.49
C GLU A 273 -20.28 -1.40 -5.00
N LEU A 274 -21.32 -2.02 -4.48
CA LEU A 274 -21.41 -2.32 -3.04
C LEU A 274 -20.30 -3.25 -2.52
N ASN A 275 -19.70 -4.02 -3.42
CA ASN A 275 -18.63 -4.98 -3.13
C ASN A 275 -17.29 -4.61 -3.79
N ASP A 276 -17.17 -3.44 -4.39
CA ASP A 276 -15.92 -2.97 -4.99
C ASP A 276 -14.97 -2.41 -3.92
N ILE A 277 -13.69 -2.80 -4.00
CA ILE A 277 -12.60 -2.20 -3.22
C ILE A 277 -11.54 -1.69 -4.19
N TYR A 278 -11.23 -0.41 -4.12
CA TYR A 278 -10.04 0.14 -4.73
C TYR A 278 -8.80 -0.27 -3.94
N ASP A 279 -7.78 -0.76 -4.65
CA ASP A 279 -6.46 -1.03 -4.10
C ASP A 279 -5.39 -0.28 -4.90
N ALA A 280 -4.44 0.33 -4.19
CA ALA A 280 -3.41 1.15 -4.81
C ALA A 280 -2.34 0.33 -5.54
N ARG A 281 -2.08 -0.89 -5.09
CA ARG A 281 -1.10 -1.80 -5.69
C ARG A 281 -1.69 -3.19 -5.86
N TYR A 282 -2.22 -3.43 -7.04
CA TYR A 282 -2.57 -4.79 -7.43
C TYR A 282 -1.30 -5.57 -7.78
N PHE A 283 -0.68 -6.17 -6.78
CA PHE A 283 0.46 -7.07 -6.97
C PHE A 283 0.15 -8.39 -6.29
N CYS A 284 -0.25 -9.39 -7.05
CA CYS A 284 -0.64 -10.71 -6.53
C CYS A 284 -1.79 -10.67 -5.50
N GLY A 285 -2.59 -9.59 -5.47
CA GLY A 285 -3.69 -9.39 -4.55
C GLY A 285 -3.71 -8.02 -3.88
N LEU A 286 -4.47 -7.89 -2.78
CA LEU A 286 -4.52 -6.66 -1.99
C LEU A 286 -3.17 -6.38 -1.33
N ASP A 287 -2.57 -5.24 -1.65
CA ASP A 287 -1.27 -4.84 -1.08
C ASP A 287 -1.33 -4.52 0.43
N GLY A 288 -2.53 -4.34 0.97
CA GLY A 288 -2.69 -3.98 2.37
C GLY A 288 -2.14 -2.59 2.73
N SER A 289 -1.85 -1.74 1.75
CA SER A 289 -1.25 -0.42 1.91
C SER A 289 -2.28 0.68 1.99
N LEU A 290 -3.14 0.73 0.98
CA LEU A 290 -4.20 1.71 0.84
C LEU A 290 -5.39 1.07 0.11
N GLN A 291 -6.54 1.07 0.75
CA GLN A 291 -7.80 0.57 0.21
C GLN A 291 -8.90 1.61 0.39
N ILE A 292 -9.76 1.72 -0.61
CA ILE A 292 -10.93 2.58 -0.58
C ILE A 292 -12.14 1.80 -1.06
N GLY A 293 -13.26 1.95 -0.37
CA GLY A 293 -14.50 1.29 -0.77
C GLY A 293 -15.72 1.90 -0.10
N ARG A 294 -16.89 1.46 -0.55
CA ARG A 294 -18.14 1.75 0.16
C ARG A 294 -18.09 1.12 1.56
N ARG A 295 -18.85 1.72 2.46
CA ARG A 295 -18.93 1.26 3.85
C ARG A 295 -19.16 -0.26 3.95
N SER A 296 -20.03 -0.83 3.09
CA SER A 296 -20.34 -2.26 3.08
C SER A 296 -19.15 -3.14 2.71
N ALA A 297 -18.47 -2.83 1.61
CA ALA A 297 -17.29 -3.59 1.17
C ALA A 297 -16.15 -3.51 2.18
N MET A 298 -15.89 -2.29 2.69
CA MET A 298 -14.82 -2.07 3.66
C MET A 298 -15.11 -2.71 5.02
N GLU A 299 -16.37 -2.81 5.44
CA GLU A 299 -16.74 -3.58 6.63
C GLU A 299 -16.32 -5.04 6.51
N ILE A 300 -16.64 -5.67 5.39
CA ILE A 300 -16.27 -7.06 5.12
C ILE A 300 -14.75 -7.21 5.14
N TYR A 301 -14.04 -6.33 4.43
CA TYR A 301 -12.57 -6.33 4.37
C TYR A 301 -11.94 -6.11 5.76
N MET A 302 -12.39 -5.12 6.49
CA MET A 302 -11.76 -4.73 7.76
C MET A 302 -12.08 -5.71 8.90
N LYS A 303 -13.09 -6.56 8.76
CA LYS A 303 -13.39 -7.67 9.68
C LYS A 303 -12.56 -8.95 9.41
N THR A 304 -11.58 -8.92 8.50
CA THR A 304 -10.72 -10.07 8.20
C THR A 304 -10.16 -10.76 9.44
N TRP A 305 -9.79 -9.99 10.48
CA TRP A 305 -9.31 -10.55 11.74
C TRP A 305 -10.32 -11.48 12.42
N VAL A 306 -11.58 -11.09 12.47
CA VAL A 306 -12.66 -11.88 13.09
C VAL A 306 -12.84 -13.18 12.32
N TYR A 307 -12.98 -13.09 11.01
CA TYR A 307 -13.17 -14.24 10.16
C TYR A 307 -11.97 -15.17 10.14
N ALA A 308 -10.75 -14.65 10.12
CA ALA A 308 -9.54 -15.47 10.18
C ALA A 308 -9.43 -16.22 11.51
N LYS A 309 -9.88 -15.62 12.62
CA LYS A 309 -9.93 -16.26 13.93
C LYS A 309 -10.99 -17.35 13.99
N GLU A 310 -12.18 -17.09 13.44
CA GLU A 310 -13.32 -18.03 13.43
C GLU A 310 -13.08 -19.21 12.48
N ASN A 311 -12.32 -19.01 11.41
CA ASN A 311 -12.06 -20.02 10.38
C ASN A 311 -10.63 -20.56 10.39
N LYS A 312 -9.94 -20.49 11.52
CA LYS A 312 -8.54 -20.92 11.70
C LYS A 312 -8.26 -22.34 11.19
N GLU A 313 -9.24 -23.21 11.22
CA GLU A 313 -9.16 -24.61 10.80
C GLU A 313 -9.82 -24.86 9.45
N ASN A 314 -10.25 -23.83 8.73
CA ASN A 314 -10.93 -23.99 7.45
C ASN A 314 -9.98 -24.61 6.41
N PRO A 315 -10.30 -25.80 5.88
CA PRO A 315 -9.47 -26.49 4.88
C PRO A 315 -9.22 -25.66 3.63
N TYR A 316 -10.15 -24.78 3.27
CA TYR A 316 -10.02 -23.88 2.12
C TYR A 316 -8.83 -22.93 2.27
N PHE A 317 -8.63 -22.35 3.43
CA PHE A 317 -7.46 -21.53 3.76
C PHE A 317 -6.15 -22.33 3.60
N ASN A 318 -6.12 -23.56 4.09
CA ASN A 318 -4.95 -24.42 4.03
C ASN A 318 -4.70 -25.00 2.63
N THR A 319 -5.75 -25.32 1.89
CA THR A 319 -5.64 -25.93 0.55
C THR A 319 -5.21 -24.89 -0.48
N TYR A 320 -5.72 -23.69 -0.41
CA TYR A 320 -5.35 -22.63 -1.34
C TYR A 320 -3.88 -22.20 -1.18
N LEU A 321 -3.38 -22.12 0.04
CA LEU A 321 -1.96 -21.86 0.33
C LEU A 321 -1.02 -22.92 -0.26
N LYS A 322 -1.50 -24.17 -0.41
CA LYS A 322 -0.73 -25.27 -1.03
C LYS A 322 -0.69 -25.17 -2.56
N HIS A 323 -1.71 -24.59 -3.18
CA HIS A 323 -1.85 -24.53 -4.64
C HIS A 323 -1.40 -23.20 -5.27
N PHE A 324 -1.04 -22.20 -4.47
CA PHE A 324 -0.52 -20.96 -5.02
C PHE A 324 0.87 -21.21 -5.63
N PRO A 325 1.11 -20.84 -6.91
CA PRO A 325 2.42 -21.04 -7.50
C PRO A 325 3.46 -20.25 -6.69
N GLN A 326 4.45 -20.97 -6.20
CA GLN A 326 5.55 -20.45 -5.38
C GLN A 326 6.48 -19.46 -6.12
N THR A 327 6.09 -19.04 -7.32
CA THR A 327 6.91 -18.30 -8.27
C THR A 327 7.01 -16.80 -7.99
N CYS A 328 6.17 -16.23 -7.14
CA CYS A 328 6.17 -14.78 -6.92
C CYS A 328 6.98 -14.31 -5.72
N MET A 329 7.28 -15.18 -4.75
CA MET A 329 8.11 -14.83 -3.57
C MET A 329 8.78 -16.07 -2.99
N SER A 330 9.99 -15.91 -2.41
CA SER A 330 10.77 -16.99 -1.83
C SER A 330 9.95 -17.89 -0.92
N PRO A 331 9.95 -19.21 -1.15
CA PRO A 331 9.29 -20.15 -0.27
C PRO A 331 10.01 -20.13 1.10
N GLY A 332 9.31 -19.72 2.11
CA GLY A 332 9.79 -19.85 3.48
C GLY A 332 9.61 -18.64 4.39
N ASN A 333 9.30 -17.46 3.89
CA ASN A 333 9.12 -16.28 4.73
C ASN A 333 7.99 -15.38 4.28
N GLY A 334 6.83 -15.71 4.66
CA GLY A 334 5.87 -14.91 5.35
C GLY A 334 5.38 -13.60 4.71
N PHE A 335 5.20 -13.48 3.38
CA PHE A 335 4.22 -12.54 2.83
C PHE A 335 2.88 -13.23 2.59
N LEU A 336 2.50 -14.07 3.50
CA LEU A 336 1.19 -14.69 3.54
C LEU A 336 0.08 -13.63 3.68
N SER A 337 0.38 -12.46 4.27
CA SER A 337 -0.62 -11.42 4.52
C SER A 337 -1.30 -10.91 3.25
N HIS A 338 -0.55 -10.61 2.21
CA HIS A 338 -1.12 -10.10 0.95
C HIS A 338 -1.93 -11.19 0.23
N TYR A 339 -1.43 -12.41 0.23
CA TYR A 339 -2.12 -13.55 -0.36
C TYR A 339 -3.38 -13.91 0.41
N VAL A 340 -3.30 -13.95 1.74
CA VAL A 340 -4.45 -14.21 2.60
C VAL A 340 -5.52 -13.14 2.43
N LEU A 341 -5.17 -11.87 2.37
CA LEU A 341 -6.11 -10.79 2.10
C LEU A 341 -6.77 -10.94 0.74
N SER A 342 -6.01 -11.31 -0.30
CA SER A 342 -6.54 -11.49 -1.65
C SER A 342 -7.50 -12.66 -1.73
N GLN A 343 -7.12 -13.78 -1.16
CA GLN A 343 -7.98 -14.97 -1.10
C GLN A 343 -9.25 -14.71 -0.31
N TRP A 344 -9.09 -13.97 0.79
CA TRP A 344 -10.19 -13.63 1.64
C TRP A 344 -11.18 -12.72 0.93
N THR A 345 -10.68 -11.72 0.19
CA THR A 345 -11.53 -10.85 -0.62
C THR A 345 -12.24 -11.61 -1.74
N ASP A 346 -11.55 -12.55 -2.38
CA ASP A 346 -12.16 -13.41 -3.40
C ASP A 346 -13.24 -14.34 -2.79
N PHE A 347 -12.93 -14.98 -1.67
CA PHE A 347 -13.88 -15.79 -0.92
C PHE A 347 -15.13 -14.99 -0.50
N LEU A 348 -14.96 -13.75 -0.07
CA LEU A 348 -16.03 -12.85 0.35
C LEU A 348 -16.73 -12.16 -0.83
N LYS A 349 -16.38 -12.52 -2.08
CA LYS A 349 -16.93 -11.92 -3.30
C LYS A 349 -16.72 -10.42 -3.41
N LEU A 350 -15.63 -9.92 -2.85
CA LEU A 350 -15.21 -8.55 -3.04
C LEU A 350 -14.44 -8.43 -4.36
N LYS A 351 -14.77 -7.42 -5.14
CA LYS A 351 -14.07 -7.12 -6.40
C LYS A 351 -12.99 -6.09 -6.16
N VAL A 352 -11.74 -6.44 -6.47
CA VAL A 352 -10.62 -5.51 -6.37
C VAL A 352 -10.48 -4.71 -7.66
N VAL A 353 -10.53 -3.39 -7.53
CA VAL A 353 -10.41 -2.43 -8.63
C VAL A 353 -9.11 -1.66 -8.46
N LYS A 354 -8.29 -1.59 -9.51
CA LYS A 354 -7.04 -0.81 -9.47
C LYS A 354 -7.36 0.68 -9.47
N MET A 355 -6.72 1.43 -8.58
CA MET A 355 -6.83 2.89 -8.54
C MET A 355 -5.57 3.58 -9.06
N ASN A 356 -5.72 4.84 -9.45
CA ASN A 356 -4.61 5.67 -9.93
C ASN A 356 -4.14 6.65 -8.83
N ILE A 357 -3.57 6.09 -7.76
CA ILE A 357 -2.87 6.87 -6.72
C ILE A 357 -1.38 6.53 -6.80
N LYS A 358 -0.54 7.55 -6.85
CA LYS A 358 0.89 7.39 -6.67
C LYS A 358 1.24 7.62 -5.21
N PHE A 359 1.91 6.66 -4.63
CA PHE A 359 2.38 6.75 -3.25
C PHE A 359 3.72 6.05 -3.09
N SER A 360 4.48 6.51 -2.13
CA SER A 360 5.74 5.92 -1.70
C SER A 360 5.69 5.59 -0.20
N HIS A 361 6.60 4.74 0.23
CA HIS A 361 6.85 4.58 1.65
C HIS A 361 7.57 5.82 2.18
N LEU A 362 7.22 6.23 3.37
CA LEU A 362 8.06 7.14 4.15
C LEU A 362 9.42 6.43 4.32
N ASN A 363 10.36 6.78 3.46
CA ASN A 363 11.70 6.21 3.51
C ASN A 363 12.44 6.86 4.66
N HIS A 364 12.34 6.23 5.83
CA HIS A 364 13.20 6.59 6.92
C HIS A 364 14.55 5.93 6.68
N PHE A 365 15.54 6.77 6.52
CA PHE A 365 16.88 6.30 6.61
C PHE A 365 17.15 5.95 8.09
N LEU A 366 17.44 4.70 8.37
CA LEU A 366 17.63 4.22 9.73
C LEU A 366 18.65 5.03 10.51
N PHE A 367 19.68 5.49 9.80
CA PHE A 367 20.77 6.27 10.40
C PHE A 367 20.41 7.70 10.79
N ASP A 368 19.27 8.28 10.35
CA ASP A 368 18.82 9.60 10.82
C ASP A 368 18.54 9.63 12.32
N ASN A 369 18.32 8.48 12.92
CA ASN A 369 17.90 8.35 14.31
C ASN A 369 18.82 7.45 15.16
N ILE A 370 19.91 6.95 14.58
CA ILE A 370 20.89 6.11 15.25
C ILE A 370 22.18 6.92 15.38
N SER A 371 22.76 6.94 16.58
CA SER A 371 24.10 7.53 16.78
C SER A 371 25.11 6.77 15.91
N PHE A 372 25.61 7.42 14.87
CA PHE A 372 26.55 6.79 13.98
C PHE A 372 27.90 6.43 14.67
N PRO A 373 28.40 7.22 15.65
CA PRO A 373 29.52 6.81 16.48
C PRO A 373 29.30 5.44 17.14
N ASP A 374 28.09 5.15 17.65
CA ASP A 374 27.77 3.86 18.26
C ASP A 374 27.82 2.73 17.23
N VAL A 375 27.29 2.95 16.04
CA VAL A 375 27.37 1.96 14.93
C VAL A 375 28.82 1.67 14.57
N LYS A 376 29.68 2.69 14.49
CA LYS A 376 31.11 2.51 14.16
C LYS A 376 31.86 1.76 15.24
N ASN A 377 31.60 2.07 16.51
CA ASN A 377 32.20 1.38 17.64
C ASN A 377 31.82 -0.11 17.64
N GLU A 378 30.55 -0.41 17.42
CA GLU A 378 30.06 -1.79 17.36
C GLU A 378 30.54 -2.52 16.10
N LEU A 379 30.68 -1.81 14.96
CA LEU A 379 31.30 -2.38 13.76
C LEU A 379 32.74 -2.82 14.02
N ASN A 380 33.53 -2.06 14.74
CA ASN A 380 34.89 -2.43 15.06
C ASN A 380 34.99 -3.76 15.87
N LYS A 381 34.01 -3.98 16.78
CA LYS A 381 33.91 -5.28 17.50
C LYS A 381 33.55 -6.42 16.56
N ASP A 382 32.61 -6.19 15.64
CA ASP A 382 32.21 -7.18 14.65
C ASP A 382 33.35 -7.48 13.67
N ILE A 383 34.11 -6.49 13.23
CA ILE A 383 35.28 -6.65 12.36
C ILE A 383 36.35 -7.50 13.06
N TRP A 384 36.61 -7.27 14.36
CA TRP A 384 37.55 -8.13 15.14
C TRP A 384 37.08 -9.58 15.12
N HIS A 385 35.76 -9.83 15.36
CA HIS A 385 35.18 -11.17 15.33
C HIS A 385 35.29 -11.81 13.92
N ILE A 386 35.01 -11.05 12.87
CA ILE A 386 35.10 -11.48 11.46
C ILE A 386 36.52 -11.88 11.10
N LYS A 387 37.53 -11.08 11.50
CA LYS A 387 38.96 -11.41 11.29
C LYS A 387 39.39 -12.67 12.03
N LYS A 388 39.05 -12.77 13.32
CA LYS A 388 39.35 -13.92 14.14
C LYS A 388 38.81 -15.23 13.57
N ASN A 389 37.60 -15.20 13.02
CA ASN A 389 36.92 -16.39 12.48
C ASN A 389 37.10 -16.55 10.96
N LYS A 390 37.86 -15.68 10.29
CA LYS A 390 38.16 -15.71 8.85
C LYS A 390 36.87 -15.71 7.99
N ILE A 391 35.83 -14.99 8.41
CA ILE A 391 34.52 -14.93 7.73
C ILE A 391 34.64 -14.21 6.39
N PHE A 392 35.46 -13.15 6.34
CA PHE A 392 35.77 -12.37 5.14
C PHE A 392 37.33 -12.19 5.07
N ASN A 393 37.84 -12.02 3.84
CA ASN A 393 39.20 -11.63 3.61
C ASN A 393 39.45 -10.13 3.83
N GLU A 394 40.71 -9.70 3.90
CA GLU A 394 41.06 -8.29 4.19
C GLU A 394 40.48 -7.30 3.16
N VAL A 395 40.39 -7.67 1.87
CA VAL A 395 39.81 -6.83 0.81
C VAL A 395 38.31 -6.63 1.06
N GLN A 396 37.60 -7.70 1.42
CA GLN A 396 36.17 -7.64 1.71
C GLN A 396 35.89 -6.80 2.97
N ILE A 397 36.73 -6.96 3.99
CA ILE A 397 36.65 -6.16 5.22
C ILE A 397 36.89 -4.68 4.91
N GLY A 398 37.90 -4.35 4.08
CA GLY A 398 38.15 -2.98 3.65
C GLY A 398 36.93 -2.34 3.01
N LYS A 399 36.28 -3.03 2.05
CA LYS A 399 35.04 -2.54 1.41
C LYS A 399 33.91 -2.27 2.41
N ILE A 400 33.77 -3.12 3.42
CA ILE A 400 32.75 -2.94 4.47
C ILE A 400 33.03 -1.68 5.28
N ILE A 401 34.28 -1.48 5.71
CA ILE A 401 34.70 -0.30 6.48
C ILE A 401 34.51 0.97 5.66
N ASP A 402 34.97 0.97 4.40
CA ASP A 402 34.84 2.12 3.48
C ASP A 402 33.39 2.52 3.28
N PHE A 403 32.49 1.53 3.18
CA PHE A 403 31.07 1.78 3.02
C PHE A 403 30.46 2.45 4.28
N PHE A 404 30.78 1.96 5.46
CA PHE A 404 30.33 2.60 6.71
C PHE A 404 30.97 4.00 6.89
N ASP A 405 32.21 4.22 6.47
CA ASP A 405 32.83 5.54 6.46
C ASP A 405 32.17 6.49 5.46
N LEU A 406 31.74 5.98 4.32
CA LEU A 406 30.95 6.75 3.34
C LEU A 406 29.59 7.17 3.92
N ILE A 407 28.90 6.27 4.60
CA ILE A 407 27.67 6.57 5.35
C ILE A 407 27.96 7.71 6.35
N ALA A 408 29.02 7.60 7.15
CA ALA A 408 29.40 8.61 8.14
C ALA A 408 29.62 10.00 7.52
N LYS A 409 30.30 10.05 6.37
CA LYS A 409 30.56 11.31 5.66
C LYS A 409 29.28 11.97 5.17
N LYS A 410 28.36 11.20 4.57
CA LYS A 410 27.06 11.73 4.11
C LYS A 410 26.21 12.25 5.28
N TYR A 411 26.26 11.60 6.43
CA TYR A 411 25.50 12.02 7.62
C TYR A 411 26.00 13.29 8.28
N LYS A 412 27.32 13.49 8.34
CA LYS A 412 27.89 14.74 8.84
C LYS A 412 27.48 15.97 7.99
N ILE A 413 27.15 15.76 6.72
CA ILE A 413 26.71 16.83 5.82
C ILE A 413 25.23 17.16 6.05
N ILE A 414 24.39 16.16 6.33
CA ILE A 414 22.94 16.35 6.55
C ILE A 414 22.66 16.93 7.95
N SER A 415 23.47 16.61 8.95
CA SER A 415 23.30 17.15 10.32
C SER A 415 23.85 18.57 10.52
N LYS A 416 24.40 19.22 9.48
CA LYS A 416 24.94 20.57 9.53
C LYS A 416 24.13 21.59 8.73
N ASN A 417 23.08 21.16 8.03
CA ASN A 417 22.09 22.02 7.37
C ASN A 417 20.74 21.88 8.08
#